data_7f52f12f5fb49444c2ca9810cc756840
#
_entry.id   7f52f12f5fb49444c2ca9810cc756840
#
_cell.length_a   1.000
_cell.length_b   1.000
_cell.length_c   1.000
_cell.angle_alpha   90.00
_cell.angle_beta   90.00
_cell.angle_gamma   90.00
#
_symmetry.space_group_name_H-M   'P 1'
#
loop_
_entity.id
_entity.type
_entity.pdbx_description
1 polymer ?
#
loop_
_entity_poly.entity_id
_entity_poly.type
_entity_poly.pdbx_seq_one_letter_code
_entity_poly.pdbx_strand_id
1 'polypeptide(L)'
;MESEKFVPEDFDASEWGNIEPYVNDLLNRSLSCTGCLEGLIADASSLAEHISETGALLYIGMTCDTENDEKRDSFLDFVENVRPKLSEFSDSLNRRIVEHTSIDDMSPRYDLMIKGMRNDIEIFRKENIPLGVEQTKLVTEAQAINGAMTVNFDGEERTMPQMRGYMESNERAV
;
A
#
# COMPACT_ATOMS: atom_id res chain seq x y z
N MET A 1 14.12 -0.74 -29.96
CA MET A 1 14.73 -1.15 -28.67
C MET A 1 13.65 -0.95 -27.64
N GLU A 2 13.04 -2.01 -27.16
CA GLU A 2 12.21 -1.92 -25.97
C GLU A 2 13.11 -1.44 -24.83
N SER A 3 12.73 -0.35 -24.19
CA SER A 3 13.41 0.11 -22.99
C SER A 3 13.25 -0.99 -21.96
N GLU A 4 14.35 -1.53 -21.45
CA GLU A 4 14.33 -2.50 -20.36
C GLU A 4 13.55 -1.87 -19.20
N LYS A 5 12.49 -2.54 -18.73
CA LYS A 5 11.66 -2.03 -17.62
C LYS A 5 12.50 -2.00 -16.36
N PHE A 6 12.38 -0.95 -15.56
CA PHE A 6 13.09 -0.84 -14.29
C PHE A 6 12.73 -1.98 -13.32
N VAL A 7 11.47 -2.37 -13.30
CA VAL A 7 10.97 -3.51 -12.51
C VAL A 7 10.43 -4.57 -13.47
N PRO A 8 10.79 -5.87 -13.33
CA PRO A 8 10.23 -6.97 -14.12
C PRO A 8 8.71 -7.08 -13.94
N GLU A 9 8.01 -7.63 -14.95
CA GLU A 9 6.54 -7.80 -14.87
C GLU A 9 6.11 -8.82 -13.80
N ASP A 10 6.95 -9.80 -13.52
CA ASP A 10 6.74 -10.88 -12.54
C ASP A 10 7.40 -10.57 -11.17
N PHE A 11 7.62 -9.28 -10.88
CA PHE A 11 8.30 -8.85 -9.67
C PHE A 11 7.48 -9.17 -8.42
N ASP A 12 8.06 -9.93 -7.50
CA ASP A 12 7.47 -10.21 -6.20
C ASP A 12 7.88 -9.15 -5.18
N ALA A 13 6.92 -8.31 -4.78
CA ALA A 13 7.10 -7.27 -3.78
C ALA A 13 6.64 -7.68 -2.38
N SER A 14 6.43 -8.96 -2.11
CA SER A 14 5.94 -9.44 -0.80
C SER A 14 7.00 -9.33 0.31
N GLU A 15 8.28 -9.38 -0.05
CA GLU A 15 9.40 -9.34 0.87
C GLU A 15 10.29 -8.12 0.66
N TRP A 16 10.74 -7.50 1.74
CA TRP A 16 11.64 -6.35 1.67
C TRP A 16 12.95 -6.64 0.91
N GLY A 17 13.50 -7.85 1.05
CA GLY A 17 14.74 -8.24 0.39
C GLY A 17 14.70 -8.11 -1.13
N ASN A 18 13.52 -8.30 -1.75
CA ASN A 18 13.32 -8.11 -3.18
C ASN A 18 13.23 -6.63 -3.56
N ILE A 19 12.64 -5.80 -2.71
CA ILE A 19 12.41 -4.36 -2.92
C ILE A 19 13.69 -3.54 -2.68
N GLU A 20 14.48 -3.90 -1.68
CA GLU A 20 15.63 -3.14 -1.19
C GLU A 20 16.65 -2.75 -2.27
N PRO A 21 17.03 -3.62 -3.24
CA PRO A 21 17.96 -3.24 -4.30
C PRO A 21 17.44 -2.07 -5.16
N TYR A 22 16.14 -2.04 -5.47
CA TYR A 22 15.49 -0.97 -6.25
C TYR A 22 15.41 0.33 -5.44
N VAL A 23 15.08 0.24 -4.16
CA VAL A 23 15.08 1.37 -3.23
C VAL A 23 16.47 2.00 -3.14
N ASN A 24 17.50 1.16 -2.99
CA ASN A 24 18.89 1.61 -2.94
C ASN A 24 19.33 2.27 -4.24
N ASP A 25 18.95 1.74 -5.40
CA ASP A 25 19.21 2.39 -6.68
C ASP A 25 18.53 3.77 -6.75
N LEU A 26 17.22 3.84 -6.48
CA LEU A 26 16.46 5.08 -6.52
C LEU A 26 17.01 6.15 -5.56
N LEU A 27 17.51 5.77 -4.39
CA LEU A 27 18.06 6.71 -3.41
C LEU A 27 19.50 7.15 -3.74
N ASN A 28 20.28 6.36 -4.45
CA ASN A 28 21.71 6.62 -4.69
C ASN A 28 22.04 6.98 -6.14
N ARG A 29 21.09 6.84 -7.07
CA ARG A 29 21.26 7.17 -8.48
C ARG A 29 21.69 8.62 -8.67
N SER A 30 22.68 8.88 -9.54
CA SER A 30 23.11 10.24 -9.86
C SER A 30 22.03 10.97 -10.67
N LEU A 31 21.67 12.17 -10.23
CA LEU A 31 20.71 13.04 -10.90
C LEU A 31 21.44 14.32 -11.32
N SER A 32 21.62 14.53 -12.61
CA SER A 32 22.36 15.66 -13.14
C SER A 32 21.53 16.58 -14.05
N CYS A 33 20.26 16.22 -14.29
CA CYS A 33 19.40 16.94 -15.23
C CYS A 33 17.92 16.70 -14.92
N THR A 34 17.04 17.57 -15.44
CA THR A 34 15.58 17.45 -15.33
C THR A 34 15.07 16.11 -15.86
N GLY A 35 15.56 15.64 -17.02
CA GLY A 35 15.22 14.34 -17.58
C GLY A 35 15.64 13.17 -16.69
N CYS A 36 16.76 13.31 -15.94
CA CYS A 36 17.18 12.32 -14.97
C CYS A 36 16.19 12.24 -13.77
N LEU A 37 15.67 13.40 -13.35
CA LEU A 37 14.67 13.49 -12.30
C LEU A 37 13.32 12.90 -12.75
N GLU A 38 12.89 13.19 -13.98
CA GLU A 38 11.70 12.58 -14.58
C GLU A 38 11.83 11.04 -14.68
N GLY A 39 13.00 10.54 -15.08
CA GLY A 39 13.29 9.11 -15.11
C GLY A 39 13.23 8.47 -13.72
N LEU A 40 13.79 9.12 -12.70
CA LEU A 40 13.69 8.66 -11.31
C LEU A 40 12.24 8.53 -10.86
N ILE A 41 11.41 9.54 -11.17
CA ILE A 41 9.97 9.54 -10.81
C ILE A 41 9.23 8.41 -11.52
N ALA A 42 9.53 8.17 -12.82
CA ALA A 42 8.91 7.10 -13.58
C ALA A 42 9.28 5.71 -13.02
N ASP A 43 10.55 5.49 -12.70
CA ASP A 43 11.03 4.22 -12.13
C ASP A 43 10.46 4.00 -10.71
N ALA A 44 10.41 5.04 -9.88
CA ALA A 44 9.79 4.99 -8.57
C ALA A 44 8.29 4.67 -8.67
N SER A 45 7.59 5.22 -9.66
CA SER A 45 6.17 4.93 -9.91
C SER A 45 5.97 3.47 -10.33
N SER A 46 6.85 2.94 -11.18
CA SER A 46 6.80 1.52 -11.58
C SER A 46 6.99 0.59 -10.39
N LEU A 47 7.97 0.87 -9.53
CA LEU A 47 8.17 0.10 -8.30
C LEU A 47 6.95 0.19 -7.36
N ALA A 48 6.39 1.39 -7.18
CA ALA A 48 5.23 1.62 -6.32
C ALA A 48 3.98 0.90 -6.83
N GLU A 49 3.80 0.74 -8.15
CA GLU A 49 2.71 -0.02 -8.76
C GLU A 49 2.74 -1.48 -8.31
N HIS A 50 3.87 -2.17 -8.47
CA HIS A 50 4.03 -3.58 -8.06
C HIS A 50 3.85 -3.77 -6.55
N ILE A 51 4.41 -2.86 -5.74
CA ILE A 51 4.25 -2.91 -4.27
C ILE A 51 2.78 -2.73 -3.86
N SER A 52 2.08 -1.78 -4.51
CA SER A 52 0.67 -1.51 -4.23
C SER A 52 -0.21 -2.68 -4.65
N GLU A 53 0.06 -3.29 -5.81
CA GLU A 53 -0.65 -4.48 -6.28
C GLU A 53 -0.44 -5.65 -5.31
N THR A 54 0.81 -5.95 -4.93
CA THR A 54 1.13 -7.01 -3.95
C THR A 54 0.39 -6.78 -2.64
N GLY A 55 0.45 -5.57 -2.07
CA GLY A 55 -0.25 -5.24 -0.83
C GLY A 55 -1.77 -5.38 -0.94
N ALA A 56 -2.36 -5.02 -2.09
CA ALA A 56 -3.77 -5.17 -2.35
C ALA A 56 -4.17 -6.65 -2.47
N LEU A 57 -3.40 -7.46 -3.18
CA LEU A 57 -3.67 -8.90 -3.33
C LEU A 57 -3.58 -9.65 -2.00
N LEU A 58 -2.58 -9.33 -1.15
CA LEU A 58 -2.46 -9.89 0.20
C LEU A 58 -3.69 -9.52 1.06
N TYR A 59 -4.11 -8.26 1.02
CA TYR A 59 -5.30 -7.81 1.75
C TYR A 59 -6.57 -8.48 1.26
N ILE A 60 -6.79 -8.57 -0.06
CA ILE A 60 -7.93 -9.25 -0.66
C ILE A 60 -7.93 -10.74 -0.28
N GLY A 61 -6.77 -11.39 -0.39
CA GLY A 61 -6.62 -12.80 -0.01
C GLY A 61 -7.06 -13.07 1.43
N MET A 62 -6.64 -12.23 2.36
CA MET A 62 -7.01 -12.29 3.77
C MET A 62 -8.50 -12.03 3.99
N THR A 63 -9.07 -11.01 3.35
CA THR A 63 -10.48 -10.61 3.58
C THR A 63 -11.49 -11.54 2.92
N CYS A 64 -11.12 -12.20 1.82
CA CYS A 64 -11.98 -13.19 1.15
C CYS A 64 -12.00 -14.57 1.84
N ASP A 65 -11.04 -14.84 2.72
CA ASP A 65 -10.90 -16.12 3.41
C ASP A 65 -10.40 -15.88 4.84
N THR A 66 -11.30 -15.37 5.68
CA THR A 66 -10.99 -14.89 7.03
C THR A 66 -10.62 -16.00 8.03
N GLU A 67 -10.87 -17.28 7.68
CA GLU A 67 -10.51 -18.44 8.49
C GLU A 67 -9.10 -18.97 8.14
N ASN A 68 -8.48 -18.43 7.09
CA ASN A 68 -7.17 -18.86 6.62
C ASN A 68 -6.05 -18.07 7.31
N ASP A 69 -5.44 -18.71 8.31
CA ASP A 69 -4.36 -18.15 9.10
C ASP A 69 -3.12 -17.80 8.24
N GLU A 70 -2.79 -18.61 7.23
CA GLU A 70 -1.63 -18.38 6.35
C GLU A 70 -1.77 -17.09 5.55
N LYS A 71 -2.96 -16.82 4.98
CA LYS A 71 -3.24 -15.57 4.26
C LYS A 71 -3.20 -14.35 5.17
N ARG A 72 -3.73 -14.51 6.39
CA ARG A 72 -3.66 -13.44 7.39
C ARG A 72 -2.24 -13.13 7.79
N ASP A 73 -1.45 -14.17 8.08
CA ASP A 73 -0.07 -14.05 8.52
C ASP A 73 0.80 -13.44 7.40
N SER A 74 0.59 -13.81 6.13
CA SER A 74 1.29 -13.21 4.98
C SER A 74 0.99 -11.72 4.85
N PHE A 75 -0.27 -11.30 5.04
CA PHE A 75 -0.63 -9.87 5.03
C PHE A 75 0.00 -9.13 6.21
N LEU A 76 -0.04 -9.70 7.40
CA LEU A 76 0.55 -9.08 8.60
C LEU A 76 2.07 -8.98 8.50
N ASP A 77 2.74 -9.99 7.94
CA ASP A 77 4.18 -9.93 7.68
C ASP A 77 4.55 -8.76 6.76
N PHE A 78 3.80 -8.57 5.67
CA PHE A 78 3.98 -7.41 4.79
C PHE A 78 3.75 -6.08 5.52
N VAL A 79 2.74 -6.00 6.39
CA VAL A 79 2.44 -4.81 7.19
C VAL A 79 3.56 -4.50 8.20
N GLU A 80 4.15 -5.54 8.80
CA GLU A 80 5.18 -5.38 9.84
C GLU A 80 6.58 -5.16 9.27
N ASN A 81 6.93 -5.85 8.19
CA ASN A 81 8.30 -5.93 7.72
C ASN A 81 8.58 -5.14 6.44
N VAL A 82 7.54 -4.82 5.65
CA VAL A 82 7.67 -4.08 4.38
C VAL A 82 7.18 -2.64 4.51
N ARG A 83 5.93 -2.42 4.96
CA ARG A 83 5.33 -1.08 5.03
C ARG A 83 6.12 -0.05 5.83
N PRO A 84 6.71 -0.35 7.00
CA PRO A 84 7.52 0.60 7.75
C PRO A 84 8.70 1.13 6.95
N LYS A 85 9.42 0.25 6.27
CA LYS A 85 10.58 0.59 5.46
C LYS A 85 10.19 1.40 4.22
N LEU A 86 9.04 1.07 3.61
CA LEU A 86 8.48 1.85 2.50
C LEU A 86 8.12 3.27 2.93
N SER A 87 7.59 3.45 4.14
CA SER A 87 7.27 4.77 4.68
C SER A 87 8.51 5.65 4.84
N GLU A 88 9.60 5.09 5.37
CA GLU A 88 10.90 5.79 5.48
C GLU A 88 11.51 6.07 4.10
N PHE A 89 11.43 5.11 3.19
CA PHE A 89 11.87 5.27 1.81
C PHE A 89 11.10 6.39 1.10
N SER A 90 9.78 6.41 1.23
CA SER A 90 8.91 7.40 0.59
C SER A 90 9.26 8.82 1.04
N ASP A 91 9.46 9.05 2.35
CA ASP A 91 9.91 10.35 2.86
C ASP A 91 11.29 10.74 2.31
N SER A 92 12.23 9.81 2.30
CA SER A 92 13.59 10.03 1.79
C SER A 92 13.59 10.38 0.30
N LEU A 93 12.80 9.66 -0.49
CA LEU A 93 12.65 9.89 -1.93
C LEU A 93 11.97 11.23 -2.22
N ASN A 94 10.88 11.54 -1.51
CA ASN A 94 10.17 12.81 -1.66
C ASN A 94 11.09 13.99 -1.37
N ARG A 95 11.88 13.94 -0.29
CA ARG A 95 12.88 14.97 0.01
C ARG A 95 13.90 15.10 -1.10
N ARG A 96 14.45 13.99 -1.56
CA ARG A 96 15.43 13.98 -2.64
C ARG A 96 14.92 14.63 -3.92
N ILE A 97 13.65 14.37 -4.28
CA ILE A 97 13.00 14.96 -5.47
C ILE A 97 12.77 16.46 -5.26
N VAL A 98 12.15 16.84 -4.13
CA VAL A 98 11.75 18.22 -3.85
C VAL A 98 12.94 19.15 -3.64
N GLU A 99 14.04 18.64 -3.09
CA GLU A 99 15.29 19.42 -2.84
C GLU A 99 16.22 19.45 -4.06
N HIS A 100 15.86 18.76 -5.17
CA HIS A 100 16.71 18.74 -6.36
C HIS A 100 16.74 20.11 -7.05
N THR A 101 17.93 20.53 -7.49
CA THR A 101 18.15 21.86 -8.09
C THR A 101 17.34 22.11 -9.38
N SER A 102 16.95 21.06 -10.09
CA SER A 102 16.14 21.16 -11.31
C SER A 102 14.64 21.02 -11.06
N ILE A 103 14.19 21.08 -9.80
CA ILE A 103 12.75 20.89 -9.48
C ILE A 103 11.88 21.98 -10.08
N ASP A 104 12.39 23.22 -10.14
CA ASP A 104 11.68 24.38 -10.68
C ASP A 104 11.66 24.39 -12.23
N ASP A 105 12.51 23.56 -12.89
CA ASP A 105 12.55 23.39 -14.33
C ASP A 105 11.65 22.23 -14.81
N MET A 106 10.95 21.55 -13.90
CA MET A 106 10.05 20.47 -14.23
C MET A 106 8.81 20.95 -14.98
N SER A 107 8.30 20.08 -15.87
CA SER A 107 7.05 20.36 -16.59
C SER A 107 5.88 20.61 -15.62
N PRO A 108 4.97 21.57 -15.91
CA PRO A 108 3.80 21.87 -15.08
C PRO A 108 2.89 20.67 -14.77
N ARG A 109 2.97 19.59 -15.56
CA ARG A 109 2.27 18.33 -15.28
C ARG A 109 2.64 17.72 -13.93
N TYR A 110 3.80 18.05 -13.37
CA TYR A 110 4.30 17.54 -12.09
C TYR A 110 3.92 18.43 -10.89
N ASP A 111 3.37 19.63 -11.10
CA ASP A 111 3.11 20.61 -10.03
C ASP A 111 2.27 20.03 -8.89
N LEU A 112 1.19 19.31 -9.23
CA LEU A 112 0.31 18.71 -8.22
C LEU A 112 1.02 17.61 -7.44
N MET A 113 1.82 16.78 -8.10
CA MET A 113 2.60 15.72 -7.47
C MET A 113 3.65 16.32 -6.52
N ILE A 114 4.41 17.33 -6.98
CA ILE A 114 5.44 18.02 -6.18
C ILE A 114 4.79 18.68 -4.95
N LYS A 115 3.63 19.30 -5.11
CA LYS A 115 2.86 19.85 -3.98
C LYS A 115 2.45 18.76 -2.98
N GLY A 116 2.00 17.60 -3.46
CA GLY A 116 1.71 16.44 -2.63
C GLY A 116 2.94 15.99 -1.84
N MET A 117 4.08 15.80 -2.52
CA MET A 117 5.34 15.41 -1.87
C MET A 117 5.78 16.39 -0.77
N ARG A 118 5.62 17.70 -1.01
CA ARG A 118 5.91 18.72 0.02
C ARG A 118 5.02 18.60 1.24
N ASN A 119 3.72 18.35 1.04
CA ASN A 119 2.79 18.12 2.14
C ASN A 119 3.14 16.83 2.91
N ASP A 120 3.46 15.75 2.19
CA ASP A 120 3.83 14.47 2.81
C ASP A 120 5.08 14.62 3.69
N ILE A 121 6.09 15.34 3.21
CA ILE A 121 7.30 15.67 3.99
C ILE A 121 6.96 16.46 5.25
N GLU A 122 6.05 17.44 5.15
CA GLU A 122 5.66 18.30 6.27
C GLU A 122 4.95 17.52 7.38
N ILE A 123 4.09 16.58 7.00
CA ILE A 123 3.29 15.79 7.96
C ILE A 123 3.98 14.49 8.42
N PHE A 124 5.03 14.04 7.72
CA PHE A 124 5.72 12.80 8.06
C PHE A 124 6.29 12.85 9.48
N ARG A 125 6.02 11.81 10.25
CA ARG A 125 6.59 11.58 11.58
C ARG A 125 6.94 10.11 11.70
N LYS A 126 8.23 9.83 11.91
CA LYS A 126 8.75 8.45 12.02
C LYS A 126 8.08 7.70 13.19
N GLU A 127 7.73 8.42 14.24
CA GLU A 127 7.08 7.88 15.44
C GLU A 127 5.68 7.31 15.13
N ASN A 128 5.04 7.75 14.05
CA ASN A 128 3.72 7.27 13.62
C ASN A 128 3.80 5.90 12.92
N ILE A 129 4.98 5.49 12.43
CA ILE A 129 5.14 4.23 11.69
C ILE A 129 4.71 3.02 12.54
N PRO A 130 5.25 2.80 13.74
CA PRO A 130 4.84 1.66 14.58
C PRO A 130 3.37 1.75 14.99
N LEU A 131 2.84 2.96 15.20
CA LEU A 131 1.42 3.15 15.52
C LEU A 131 0.51 2.73 14.35
N GLY A 132 0.91 3.00 13.10
CA GLY A 132 0.19 2.56 11.90
C GLY A 132 0.19 1.03 11.75
N VAL A 133 1.27 0.36 12.10
CA VAL A 133 1.34 -1.12 12.14
C VAL A 133 0.38 -1.67 13.19
N GLU A 134 0.44 -1.15 14.41
CA GLU A 134 -0.45 -1.58 15.50
C GLU A 134 -1.92 -1.35 15.17
N GLN A 135 -2.26 -0.17 14.62
CA GLN A 135 -3.60 0.12 14.13
C GLN A 135 -4.08 -0.90 13.10
N THR A 136 -3.23 -1.25 12.13
CA THR A 136 -3.60 -2.23 11.09
C THR A 136 -3.85 -3.61 11.71
N LYS A 137 -3.03 -4.06 12.66
CA LYS A 137 -3.25 -5.32 13.39
C LYS A 137 -4.59 -5.34 14.11
N LEU A 138 -4.92 -4.29 14.87
CA LEU A 138 -6.18 -4.18 15.59
C LEU A 138 -7.39 -4.16 14.64
N VAL A 139 -7.28 -3.45 13.51
CA VAL A 139 -8.32 -3.44 12.48
C VAL A 139 -8.51 -4.82 11.87
N THR A 140 -7.43 -5.53 11.58
CA THR A 140 -7.46 -6.91 11.03
C THR A 140 -8.14 -7.87 12.01
N GLU A 141 -7.81 -7.78 13.30
CA GLU A 141 -8.45 -8.58 14.34
C GLU A 141 -9.96 -8.27 14.45
N ALA A 142 -10.31 -6.99 14.46
CA ALA A 142 -11.72 -6.56 14.48
C ALA A 142 -12.49 -7.04 13.24
N GLN A 143 -11.87 -7.05 12.07
CA GLN A 143 -12.46 -7.58 10.84
C GLN A 143 -12.69 -9.10 10.91
N ALA A 144 -11.74 -9.85 11.47
CA ALA A 144 -11.89 -11.28 11.68
C ALA A 144 -13.05 -11.60 12.64
N ILE A 145 -13.15 -10.88 13.76
CA ILE A 145 -14.27 -11.01 14.71
C ILE A 145 -15.60 -10.71 14.01
N ASN A 146 -15.69 -9.59 13.29
CA ASN A 146 -16.90 -9.20 12.57
C ASN A 146 -17.29 -10.22 11.48
N GLY A 147 -16.30 -10.77 10.76
CA GLY A 147 -16.52 -11.78 9.73
C GLY A 147 -17.06 -13.11 10.30
N ALA A 148 -16.62 -13.46 11.50
CA ALA A 148 -17.05 -14.68 12.19
C ALA A 148 -18.41 -14.53 12.93
N MET A 149 -18.95 -13.30 13.02
CA MET A 149 -20.25 -13.08 13.70
C MET A 149 -21.40 -13.75 12.93
N THR A 150 -22.15 -14.58 13.62
CA THR A 150 -23.35 -15.22 13.11
C THR A 150 -24.56 -14.93 14.00
N VAL A 151 -25.74 -15.10 13.45
CA VAL A 151 -27.02 -15.00 14.16
C VAL A 151 -27.89 -16.19 13.79
N ASN A 152 -28.60 -16.75 14.75
CA ASN A 152 -29.63 -17.76 14.47
C ASN A 152 -30.91 -17.03 14.09
N PHE A 153 -31.30 -17.14 12.81
CA PHE A 153 -32.50 -16.53 12.26
C PHE A 153 -33.29 -17.58 11.46
N ASP A 154 -34.56 -17.71 11.83
CA ASP A 154 -35.50 -18.70 11.24
C ASP A 154 -34.97 -20.16 11.30
N GLY A 155 -34.27 -20.48 12.42
CA GLY A 155 -33.73 -21.81 12.67
C GLY A 155 -32.44 -22.15 11.93
N GLU A 156 -31.86 -21.20 11.20
CA GLU A 156 -30.57 -21.32 10.51
C GLU A 156 -29.56 -20.32 11.04
N GLU A 157 -28.30 -20.77 11.12
CA GLU A 157 -27.17 -19.89 11.44
C GLU A 157 -26.77 -19.11 10.21
N ARG A 158 -26.76 -17.79 10.31
CA ARG A 158 -26.48 -16.87 9.18
C ARG A 158 -25.43 -15.85 9.56
N THR A 159 -24.55 -15.52 8.61
CA THR A 159 -23.61 -14.42 8.77
C THR A 159 -24.30 -13.06 8.64
N MET A 160 -23.68 -12.00 9.17
CA MET A 160 -24.21 -10.64 9.05
C MET A 160 -24.47 -10.20 7.59
N PRO A 161 -23.58 -10.47 6.61
CA PRO A 161 -23.86 -10.21 5.19
C PRO A 161 -25.10 -10.95 4.66
N GLN A 162 -25.34 -12.21 5.07
CA GLN A 162 -26.53 -12.97 4.66
C GLN A 162 -27.83 -12.39 5.23
N MET A 163 -27.76 -11.70 6.38
CA MET A 163 -28.93 -11.02 6.96
C MET A 163 -29.35 -9.76 6.20
N ARG A 164 -28.44 -9.18 5.40
CA ARG A 164 -28.72 -7.95 4.64
C ARG A 164 -29.94 -8.09 3.72
N GLY A 165 -30.07 -9.23 3.06
CA GLY A 165 -31.22 -9.50 2.18
C GLY A 165 -32.57 -9.39 2.88
N TYR A 166 -32.63 -9.78 4.17
CA TYR A 166 -33.87 -9.66 4.98
C TYR A 166 -34.15 -8.21 5.38
N MET A 167 -33.12 -7.41 5.64
CA MET A 167 -33.29 -5.99 5.97
C MET A 167 -33.71 -5.15 4.76
N GLU A 168 -33.37 -5.57 3.56
CA GLU A 168 -33.72 -4.89 2.31
C GLU A 168 -35.06 -5.36 1.75
N SER A 169 -35.68 -6.41 2.30
CA SER A 169 -36.98 -6.93 1.89
C SER A 169 -38.09 -5.91 2.13
N ASN A 170 -38.92 -5.69 1.12
CA ASN A 170 -40.14 -4.89 1.23
C ASN A 170 -41.29 -5.65 1.89
N GLU A 171 -41.17 -6.95 2.02
CA GLU A 171 -42.14 -7.79 2.74
C GLU A 171 -41.81 -7.76 4.23
N ARG A 172 -42.36 -6.75 4.89
CA ARG A 172 -42.34 -6.67 6.38
C ARG A 172 -43.45 -7.59 6.93
N ALA A 173 -43.25 -8.86 6.79
CA ALA A 173 -44.05 -9.82 7.53
C ALA A 173 -43.52 -9.83 9.00
N VAL A 174 -44.19 -9.01 9.83
CA VAL A 174 -44.11 -8.92 11.28
C VAL A 174 -43.07 -8.04 11.88
#